data_ba22c59aa2d3d4b7559a272326b5601e
#
_entry.id   ba22c59aa2d3d4b7559a272326b5601e
#
_cell.length_a   1.000
_cell.length_b   1.000
_cell.length_c   1.000
_cell.angle_alpha   90.00
_cell.angle_beta   90.00
_cell.angle_gamma   90.00
#
_symmetry.space_group_name_H-M   'P 1'
#
loop_
_entity.id
_entity.type
_entity.pdbx_description
1 polymer ?
#
loop_
_entity_poly.entity_id
_entity_poly.type
_entity_poly.pdbx_seq_one_letter_code
_entity_poly.pdbx_strand_id
1 'polypeptide(L)'
;MIPTRKKFGREKTNASAPIRFLLRSSHTARKNPLTFSRIKRNLRMMKEKGYFLSIGAGPNQVPLISAAIGLGYSVIAVDRNNHAPGLKMSSLRIMESVTEYRKILKTVSEIPLQGEILGVGTRSYGKATYTASYIADKLKLRYASLESVGICSDKNLLKETAKKIGILTPENYDISTLKNQFPFVYKPSQGSGKEGIRTFHDPKEWESFLKSKKKNSRSRVSKKKTNADKEEWIAEEYIPGFEITVCGLIQNGKFFPASISHKDVTKYAPYLEIAHTLPFLRCELIGEILLNCRALAAATKMNDCPFVAEFRINPQGEIYLIEAVPEVGGEFLADTLIPNYFGSSYFENLVKLLTGEKIEPFLNYSKIPKKYAGIFFSAPPEGKSKLVEHSEFVIKGKEKIIFDRKLKQHGEILRTSEGNAIRTRSIGVLGPDQNDQTLENWKQSVLQRLEGKFESV
;
A
#
# COMPACT_ATOMS: atom_id res chain seq x y z
N MET A 1 23.60 13.82 58.44
CA MET A 1 23.94 14.93 57.49
C MET A 1 23.02 14.81 56.27
N ILE A 2 22.08 15.73 56.16
CA ILE A 2 21.06 15.77 55.10
C ILE A 2 21.52 16.82 54.09
N PRO A 3 21.54 16.55 52.77
CA PRO A 3 21.67 17.61 51.79
C PRO A 3 20.32 18.03 51.22
N THR A 4 20.19 19.28 51.18
CA THR A 4 19.17 20.26 50.80
C THR A 4 18.46 19.99 49.44
N ARG A 5 17.15 20.24 49.47
CA ARG A 5 16.22 20.36 48.32
C ARG A 5 16.63 21.53 47.39
N LYS A 6 16.80 21.24 46.10
CA LYS A 6 16.74 22.27 45.04
C LYS A 6 15.32 22.36 44.46
N LYS A 7 14.80 23.59 44.45
CA LYS A 7 13.51 23.96 43.84
C LYS A 7 13.56 23.82 42.32
N PHE A 8 12.62 23.09 41.74
CA PHE A 8 12.35 23.13 40.32
C PHE A 8 11.34 24.23 40.00
N GLY A 9 11.73 25.15 39.12
CA GLY A 9 10.88 26.20 38.60
C GLY A 9 9.82 25.62 37.63
N ARG A 10 8.59 26.13 37.73
CA ARG A 10 7.49 25.85 36.80
C ARG A 10 7.76 26.56 35.48
N GLU A 11 8.07 25.83 34.44
CA GLU A 11 7.97 26.33 33.06
C GLU A 11 6.52 26.26 32.58
N LYS A 12 6.03 27.42 32.19
CA LYS A 12 4.73 27.57 31.51
C LYS A 12 4.84 27.02 30.10
N THR A 13 4.14 25.94 29.80
CA THR A 13 4.00 25.40 28.44
C THR A 13 3.06 26.27 27.62
N ASN A 14 3.60 27.07 26.72
CA ASN A 14 2.87 27.73 25.65
C ASN A 14 2.54 26.73 24.55
N ALA A 15 1.27 26.40 24.44
CA ALA A 15 0.70 25.60 23.35
C ALA A 15 0.58 26.44 22.07
N SER A 16 1.60 26.45 21.20
CA SER A 16 1.42 26.94 19.81
C SER A 16 2.61 26.51 18.94
N ALA A 17 2.62 25.31 18.41
CA ALA A 17 3.44 24.94 17.26
C ALA A 17 2.95 23.71 16.53
N PRO A 18 2.19 23.89 15.43
CA PRO A 18 2.30 22.95 14.31
C PRO A 18 2.62 23.58 12.95
N ILE A 19 2.94 24.88 12.85
CA ILE A 19 3.08 25.55 11.51
C ILE A 19 4.53 25.61 11.01
N ARG A 20 5.53 25.21 11.78
CA ARG A 20 6.96 25.38 11.39
C ARG A 20 7.52 24.34 10.41
N PHE A 21 6.83 23.29 10.07
CA PHE A 21 7.41 22.20 9.25
C PHE A 21 7.18 22.33 7.73
N LEU A 22 6.27 23.22 7.29
CA LEU A 22 5.97 23.42 5.85
C LEU A 22 6.82 24.50 5.17
N LEU A 23 7.74 25.17 5.89
CA LEU A 23 8.47 26.33 5.37
C LEU A 23 9.99 26.13 5.20
N ARG A 24 10.52 24.91 5.26
CA ARG A 24 11.98 24.67 5.12
C ARG A 24 12.46 24.20 3.74
N SER A 25 11.69 24.29 2.70
CA SER A 25 12.13 23.88 1.34
C SER A 25 12.13 24.99 0.30
N SER A 26 12.33 26.25 0.69
CA SER A 26 12.62 27.29 -0.30
C SER A 26 13.51 28.38 0.31
N HIS A 27 14.83 28.21 0.19
CA HIS A 27 15.76 29.29 0.28
C HIS A 27 15.72 30.06 -1.03
N THR A 28 14.94 31.09 -1.09
CA THR A 28 15.01 32.36 -1.84
C THR A 28 13.60 32.91 -2.07
N ALA A 29 12.99 33.49 -1.07
CA ALA A 29 11.92 34.46 -1.29
C ALA A 29 12.04 35.56 -0.25
N ARG A 30 12.42 36.74 -0.69
CA ARG A 30 12.48 37.98 0.11
C ARG A 30 11.10 38.26 0.72
N LYS A 31 11.13 38.57 2.01
CA LYS A 31 10.03 38.92 2.89
C LYS A 31 9.04 39.90 2.25
N ASN A 32 7.81 39.45 2.01
CA ASN A 32 6.69 40.34 1.79
C ASN A 32 5.63 40.10 2.88
N PRO A 33 5.46 41.02 3.88
CA PRO A 33 4.57 40.80 5.04
C PRO A 33 3.10 40.65 4.67
N LEU A 34 2.69 41.11 3.49
CA LEU A 34 1.32 41.04 2.99
C LEU A 34 0.88 39.63 2.59
N THR A 35 1.83 38.75 2.23
CA THR A 35 1.53 37.34 1.86
C THR A 35 1.21 36.48 3.07
N PHE A 36 1.88 36.71 4.21
CA PHE A 36 1.67 35.92 5.44
C PHE A 36 0.33 36.23 6.12
N SER A 37 -0.09 37.51 6.10
CA SER A 37 -1.40 37.91 6.63
C SER A 37 -2.54 37.42 5.74
N ARG A 38 -2.34 37.35 4.42
CA ARG A 38 -3.33 36.87 3.46
C ARG A 38 -3.51 35.36 3.56
N ILE A 39 -2.42 34.59 3.74
CA ILE A 39 -2.47 33.15 3.99
C ILE A 39 -3.14 32.85 5.33
N LYS A 40 -2.81 33.56 6.41
CA LYS A 40 -3.50 33.40 7.71
C LYS A 40 -4.97 33.82 7.65
N ARG A 41 -5.32 34.85 6.87
CA ARG A 41 -6.69 35.30 6.69
C ARG A 41 -7.52 34.31 5.86
N ASN A 42 -6.93 33.72 4.81
CA ASN A 42 -7.57 32.68 4.01
C ASN A 42 -7.76 31.37 4.80
N LEU A 43 -6.80 30.97 5.64
CA LEU A 43 -6.95 29.81 6.53
C LEU A 43 -8.01 30.02 7.62
N ARG A 44 -8.23 31.28 8.06
CA ARG A 44 -9.25 31.65 9.07
C ARG A 44 -10.65 31.83 8.48
N MET A 45 -10.78 31.91 7.15
CA MET A 45 -12.03 32.09 6.42
C MET A 45 -12.56 30.81 5.77
N MET A 46 -11.80 29.70 5.76
CA MET A 46 -12.35 28.40 5.35
C MET A 46 -13.24 27.90 6.49
N LYS A 47 -14.54 28.02 6.31
CA LYS A 47 -15.54 27.36 7.15
C LYS A 47 -15.18 25.88 7.19
N GLU A 48 -14.99 25.30 8.37
CA GLU A 48 -14.70 23.87 8.49
C GLU A 48 -15.81 23.09 7.80
N LYS A 49 -15.43 22.23 6.83
CA LYS A 49 -16.39 21.45 6.05
C LYS A 49 -17.11 20.39 6.86
N GLY A 50 -16.55 19.98 8.00
CA GLY A 50 -16.94 18.84 8.82
C GLY A 50 -15.76 17.92 9.11
N TYR A 51 -16.01 16.69 9.50
CA TYR A 51 -14.99 15.75 9.93
C TYR A 51 -14.71 14.67 8.89
N PHE A 52 -13.43 14.30 8.77
CA PHE A 52 -12.99 13.10 8.08
C PHE A 52 -12.41 12.11 9.10
N LEU A 53 -12.89 10.86 9.11
CA LEU A 53 -12.44 9.81 10.02
C LEU A 53 -11.34 8.98 9.35
N SER A 54 -10.12 9.03 9.89
CA SER A 54 -9.00 8.21 9.45
C SER A 54 -8.85 6.96 10.31
N ILE A 55 -9.04 5.78 9.71
CA ILE A 55 -8.78 4.49 10.36
C ILE A 55 -7.30 4.17 10.23
N GLY A 56 -6.57 4.47 11.29
CA GLY A 56 -5.12 4.50 11.39
C GLY A 56 -4.54 5.90 11.36
N ALA A 57 -3.39 6.06 12.04
CA ALA A 57 -2.64 7.30 12.13
C ALA A 57 -1.12 7.10 12.02
N GLY A 58 -0.66 5.89 11.67
CA GLY A 58 0.75 5.58 11.45
C GLY A 58 1.37 6.39 10.30
N PRO A 59 2.69 6.25 10.04
CA PRO A 59 3.38 7.00 9.00
C PRO A 59 2.73 6.90 7.61
N ASN A 60 2.20 5.74 7.27
CA ASN A 60 1.54 5.50 5.99
C ASN A 60 0.17 6.21 5.86
N GLN A 61 -0.46 6.62 6.96
CA GLN A 61 -1.73 7.36 6.95
C GLN A 61 -1.54 8.87 6.77
N VAL A 62 -0.32 9.37 7.04
CA VAL A 62 -0.01 10.81 6.99
C VAL A 62 -0.44 11.46 5.66
N PRO A 63 -0.21 10.87 4.47
CA PRO A 63 -0.66 11.46 3.21
C PRO A 63 -2.18 11.63 3.11
N LEU A 64 -2.97 10.64 3.56
CA LEU A 64 -4.44 10.72 3.59
C LEU A 64 -4.93 11.80 4.55
N ILE A 65 -4.37 11.83 5.76
CA ILE A 65 -4.69 12.84 6.79
C ILE A 65 -4.33 14.24 6.30
N SER A 66 -3.15 14.40 5.68
CA SER A 66 -2.71 15.68 5.11
C SER A 66 -3.64 16.16 4.00
N ALA A 67 -4.09 15.26 3.12
CA ALA A 67 -5.02 15.59 2.06
C ALA A 67 -6.38 16.04 2.61
N ALA A 68 -6.91 15.35 3.63
CA ALA A 68 -8.16 15.75 4.27
C ALA A 68 -8.07 17.14 4.92
N ILE A 69 -6.99 17.41 5.66
CA ILE A 69 -6.72 18.73 6.24
C ILE A 69 -6.57 19.80 5.14
N GLY A 70 -5.80 19.50 4.08
CA GLY A 70 -5.60 20.40 2.94
C GLY A 70 -6.89 20.78 2.21
N LEU A 71 -7.89 19.89 2.21
CA LEU A 71 -9.22 20.12 1.65
C LEU A 71 -10.19 20.81 2.63
N GLY A 72 -9.76 21.13 3.86
CA GLY A 72 -10.53 21.88 4.85
C GLY A 72 -11.37 21.03 5.79
N TYR A 73 -11.08 19.72 5.91
CA TYR A 73 -11.72 18.83 6.89
C TYR A 73 -10.97 18.84 8.21
N SER A 74 -11.69 18.82 9.33
CA SER A 74 -11.16 18.43 10.62
C SER A 74 -10.99 16.91 10.66
N VAL A 75 -9.87 16.40 11.15
CA VAL A 75 -9.59 14.96 11.13
C VAL A 75 -9.79 14.33 12.51
N ILE A 76 -10.57 13.26 12.56
CA ILE A 76 -10.61 12.32 13.67
C ILE A 76 -9.70 11.14 13.29
N ALA A 77 -8.63 10.88 14.05
CA ALA A 77 -7.71 9.80 13.74
C ALA A 77 -7.73 8.71 14.81
N VAL A 78 -7.74 7.45 14.35
CA VAL A 78 -7.78 6.25 15.19
C VAL A 78 -6.44 5.54 15.14
N ASP A 79 -5.78 5.35 16.27
CA ASP A 79 -4.60 4.48 16.37
C ASP A 79 -4.38 4.04 17.83
N ARG A 80 -3.95 2.79 18.04
CA ARG A 80 -3.56 2.31 19.38
C ARG A 80 -2.21 2.85 19.85
N ASN A 81 -1.35 3.28 18.91
CA ASN A 81 -0.04 3.83 19.21
C ASN A 81 -0.15 5.33 19.41
N ASN A 82 -0.04 5.80 20.66
CA ASN A 82 -0.11 7.22 21.02
C ASN A 82 1.00 8.10 20.40
N HIS A 83 2.06 7.48 19.86
CA HIS A 83 3.14 8.15 19.15
C HIS A 83 2.92 8.23 17.64
N ALA A 84 1.81 7.67 17.11
CA ALA A 84 1.51 7.71 15.69
C ALA A 84 1.49 9.14 15.15
N PRO A 85 2.24 9.45 14.08
CA PRO A 85 2.42 10.83 13.62
C PRO A 85 1.11 11.50 13.17
N GLY A 86 0.16 10.75 12.61
CA GLY A 86 -1.14 11.25 12.20
C GLY A 86 -2.01 11.74 13.37
N LEU A 87 -1.84 11.18 14.58
CA LEU A 87 -2.53 11.67 15.78
C LEU A 87 -2.10 13.09 16.15
N LYS A 88 -0.86 13.48 15.87
CA LYS A 88 -0.38 14.83 16.12
C LYS A 88 -0.97 15.87 15.17
N MET A 89 -1.44 15.43 14.02
CA MET A 89 -2.02 16.27 12.96
C MET A 89 -3.55 16.38 13.09
N SER A 90 -4.18 15.41 13.77
CA SER A 90 -5.63 15.32 13.88
C SER A 90 -6.22 16.28 14.89
N SER A 91 -7.48 16.72 14.66
CA SER A 91 -8.26 17.54 15.57
C SER A 91 -8.73 16.73 16.78
N LEU A 92 -9.09 15.46 16.55
CA LEU A 92 -9.53 14.53 17.60
C LEU A 92 -8.80 13.19 17.45
N ARG A 93 -8.63 12.48 18.59
CA ARG A 93 -7.87 11.24 18.68
C ARG A 93 -8.70 10.16 19.33
N ILE A 94 -8.74 8.98 18.72
CA ILE A 94 -9.36 7.78 19.30
C ILE A 94 -8.26 6.75 19.52
N MET A 95 -8.01 6.42 20.79
CA MET A 95 -6.92 5.52 21.21
C MET A 95 -7.39 4.06 21.20
N GLU A 96 -7.70 3.54 19.99
CA GLU A 96 -8.17 2.17 19.78
C GLU A 96 -7.38 1.47 18.68
N SER A 97 -7.36 0.13 18.72
CA SER A 97 -6.84 -0.64 17.59
C SER A 97 -7.75 -0.46 16.38
N VAL A 98 -7.16 -0.29 15.19
CA VAL A 98 -7.91 -0.21 13.93
C VAL A 98 -8.77 -1.45 13.63
N THR A 99 -8.61 -2.54 14.39
CA THR A 99 -9.42 -3.76 14.27
C THR A 99 -10.65 -3.75 15.19
N GLU A 100 -10.75 -2.81 16.13
CA GLU A 100 -11.81 -2.73 17.13
C GLU A 100 -13.02 -1.89 16.61
N TYR A 101 -13.53 -2.25 15.44
CA TYR A 101 -14.53 -1.47 14.69
C TYR A 101 -15.77 -1.09 15.50
N ARG A 102 -16.25 -1.99 16.41
CA ARG A 102 -17.43 -1.71 17.26
C ARG A 102 -17.14 -0.66 18.34
N LYS A 103 -15.94 -0.72 18.95
CA LYS A 103 -15.52 0.28 19.95
C LYS A 103 -15.29 1.63 19.29
N ILE A 104 -14.62 1.64 18.12
CA ILE A 104 -14.42 2.88 17.35
C ILE A 104 -15.75 3.52 17.01
N LEU A 105 -16.72 2.76 16.48
CA LEU A 105 -18.04 3.27 16.14
C LEU A 105 -18.76 3.86 17.39
N LYS A 106 -18.74 3.13 18.51
CA LYS A 106 -19.32 3.61 19.77
C LYS A 106 -18.70 4.93 20.19
N THR A 107 -17.35 4.99 20.26
CA THR A 107 -16.64 6.24 20.65
C THR A 107 -16.97 7.39 19.71
N VAL A 108 -16.98 7.17 18.40
CA VAL A 108 -17.32 8.18 17.40
C VAL A 108 -18.75 8.71 17.59
N SER A 109 -19.71 7.83 17.95
CA SER A 109 -21.10 8.22 18.18
C SER A 109 -21.31 8.99 19.49
N GLU A 110 -20.39 8.88 20.45
CA GLU A 110 -20.48 9.52 21.77
C GLU A 110 -19.69 10.86 21.84
N ILE A 111 -18.80 11.14 20.88
CA ILE A 111 -18.04 12.40 20.86
C ILE A 111 -19.00 13.55 20.48
N PRO A 112 -19.05 14.65 21.28
CA PRO A 112 -19.84 15.82 20.93
C PRO A 112 -19.13 16.62 19.83
N LEU A 113 -19.41 16.28 18.57
CA LEU A 113 -18.84 16.95 17.41
C LEU A 113 -19.58 18.25 17.11
N GLN A 114 -18.86 19.29 16.67
CA GLN A 114 -19.45 20.56 16.21
C GLN A 114 -19.86 20.53 14.72
N GLY A 115 -19.83 19.36 14.08
CA GLY A 115 -20.19 19.14 12.69
C GLY A 115 -20.34 17.66 12.38
N GLU A 116 -20.72 17.34 11.15
CA GLU A 116 -20.94 15.98 10.70
C GLU A 116 -19.63 15.29 10.27
N ILE A 117 -19.59 13.96 10.39
CA ILE A 117 -18.57 13.13 9.76
C ILE A 117 -19.00 12.92 8.31
N LEU A 118 -18.23 13.45 7.37
CA LEU A 118 -18.55 13.45 5.94
C LEU A 118 -17.83 12.35 5.15
N GLY A 119 -16.81 11.74 5.75
CA GLY A 119 -16.07 10.65 5.10
C GLY A 119 -15.28 9.82 6.09
N VAL A 120 -15.05 8.57 5.72
CA VAL A 120 -14.16 7.64 6.43
C VAL A 120 -13.22 7.00 5.44
N GLY A 121 -11.97 6.79 5.83
CA GLY A 121 -11.00 6.13 4.98
C GLY A 121 -9.81 5.56 5.72
N THR A 122 -9.08 4.71 5.01
CA THR A 122 -7.82 4.15 5.47
C THR A 122 -6.84 4.00 4.30
N ARG A 123 -5.56 4.07 4.62
CA ARG A 123 -4.48 3.69 3.71
C ARG A 123 -3.90 2.31 4.10
N SER A 124 -4.37 1.73 5.19
CA SER A 124 -4.05 0.37 5.59
C SER A 124 -4.92 -0.64 4.83
N TYR A 125 -4.59 -1.91 4.95
CA TYR A 125 -5.22 -3.01 4.23
C TYR A 125 -5.84 -4.04 5.19
N GLY A 126 -6.61 -4.96 4.62
CA GLY A 126 -7.21 -6.08 5.35
C GLY A 126 -8.19 -5.64 6.42
N LYS A 127 -7.89 -5.92 7.71
CA LYS A 127 -8.81 -5.62 8.83
C LYS A 127 -9.14 -4.12 8.98
N ALA A 128 -8.23 -3.23 8.59
CA ALA A 128 -8.51 -1.79 8.62
C ALA A 128 -9.49 -1.37 7.52
N THR A 129 -9.40 -1.98 6.33
CA THR A 129 -10.38 -1.80 5.24
C THR A 129 -11.75 -2.28 5.66
N TYR A 130 -11.84 -3.46 6.31
CA TYR A 130 -13.09 -3.95 6.89
C TYR A 130 -13.69 -2.97 7.91
N THR A 131 -12.85 -2.41 8.79
CA THR A 131 -13.28 -1.42 9.80
C THR A 131 -13.83 -0.16 9.14
N ALA A 132 -13.14 0.38 8.12
CA ALA A 132 -13.61 1.55 7.39
C ALA A 132 -14.97 1.27 6.71
N SER A 133 -15.10 0.11 6.06
CA SER A 133 -16.34 -0.35 5.43
C SER A 133 -17.49 -0.50 6.44
N TYR A 134 -17.22 -1.14 7.58
CA TYR A 134 -18.22 -1.31 8.64
C TYR A 134 -18.74 0.04 9.20
N ILE A 135 -17.82 0.96 9.47
CA ILE A 135 -18.18 2.29 9.98
C ILE A 135 -18.93 3.10 8.91
N ALA A 136 -18.48 3.03 7.65
CA ALA A 136 -19.18 3.66 6.54
C ALA A 136 -20.63 3.18 6.42
N ASP A 137 -20.86 1.86 6.51
CA ASP A 137 -22.21 1.28 6.48
C ASP A 137 -23.10 1.82 7.61
N LYS A 138 -22.57 1.87 8.83
CA LYS A 138 -23.33 2.32 10.01
C LYS A 138 -23.62 3.81 10.01
N LEU A 139 -22.68 4.63 9.54
CA LEU A 139 -22.82 6.08 9.46
C LEU A 139 -23.38 6.57 8.12
N LYS A 140 -23.73 5.67 7.19
CA LYS A 140 -24.22 5.97 5.84
C LYS A 140 -23.25 6.83 5.01
N LEU A 141 -21.96 6.57 5.18
CA LEU A 141 -20.87 7.21 4.46
C LEU A 141 -20.49 6.42 3.21
N ARG A 142 -19.73 7.04 2.31
CA ARG A 142 -19.19 6.41 1.11
C ARG A 142 -17.96 5.58 1.44
N TYR A 143 -17.98 4.32 1.07
CA TYR A 143 -16.85 3.39 1.07
C TYR A 143 -17.26 2.07 0.40
N ALA A 144 -16.30 1.16 0.15
CA ALA A 144 -16.62 -0.19 -0.30
C ALA A 144 -17.57 -0.90 0.66
N SER A 145 -18.56 -1.63 0.14
CA SER A 145 -19.48 -2.41 0.97
C SER A 145 -18.77 -3.56 1.68
N LEU A 146 -19.33 -4.05 2.79
CA LEU A 146 -18.83 -5.24 3.48
C LEU A 146 -18.83 -6.48 2.58
N GLU A 147 -19.82 -6.59 1.68
CA GLU A 147 -19.88 -7.66 0.69
C GLU A 147 -18.70 -7.59 -0.27
N SER A 148 -18.41 -6.41 -0.82
CA SER A 148 -17.26 -6.18 -1.70
C SER A 148 -15.94 -6.51 -1.02
N VAL A 149 -15.74 -6.04 0.22
CA VAL A 149 -14.55 -6.36 1.02
C VAL A 149 -14.45 -7.87 1.25
N GLY A 150 -15.57 -8.55 1.55
CA GLY A 150 -15.64 -10.00 1.73
C GLY A 150 -15.21 -10.77 0.49
N ILE A 151 -15.75 -10.43 -0.69
CA ILE A 151 -15.39 -11.07 -1.96
C ILE A 151 -13.90 -10.90 -2.24
N CYS A 152 -13.36 -9.71 -2.05
CA CYS A 152 -11.99 -9.39 -2.41
C CYS A 152 -10.95 -9.92 -1.41
N SER A 153 -11.31 -10.13 -0.15
CA SER A 153 -10.40 -10.69 0.86
C SER A 153 -10.22 -12.20 0.80
N ASP A 154 -11.14 -12.91 0.12
CA ASP A 154 -11.07 -14.35 -0.10
C ASP A 154 -10.61 -14.65 -1.53
N LYS A 155 -9.39 -15.19 -1.68
CA LYS A 155 -8.79 -15.47 -2.99
C LYS A 155 -9.60 -16.46 -3.83
N ASN A 156 -10.26 -17.44 -3.20
CA ASN A 156 -11.08 -18.40 -3.92
C ASN A 156 -12.36 -17.74 -4.44
N LEU A 157 -13.05 -16.98 -3.59
CA LEU A 157 -14.27 -16.27 -3.97
C LEU A 157 -14.02 -15.20 -5.04
N LEU A 158 -12.89 -14.47 -4.94
CA LEU A 158 -12.47 -13.51 -5.96
C LEU A 158 -12.24 -14.21 -7.31
N LYS A 159 -11.51 -15.34 -7.33
CA LYS A 159 -11.26 -16.11 -8.55
C LYS A 159 -12.54 -16.65 -9.17
N GLU A 160 -13.44 -17.21 -8.37
CA GLU A 160 -14.74 -17.68 -8.86
C GLU A 160 -15.55 -16.52 -9.47
N THR A 161 -15.52 -15.35 -8.84
CA THR A 161 -16.18 -14.14 -9.34
C THR A 161 -15.57 -13.70 -10.67
N ALA A 162 -14.23 -13.70 -10.79
CA ALA A 162 -13.52 -13.35 -12.01
C ALA A 162 -13.78 -14.34 -13.15
N LYS A 163 -13.76 -15.64 -12.88
CA LYS A 163 -14.07 -16.70 -13.88
C LYS A 163 -15.49 -16.56 -14.45
N LYS A 164 -16.48 -16.22 -13.64
CA LYS A 164 -17.88 -16.01 -14.07
C LYS A 164 -18.03 -14.89 -15.10
N ILE A 165 -17.11 -13.95 -15.13
CA ILE A 165 -17.11 -12.82 -16.09
C ILE A 165 -16.03 -12.96 -17.17
N GLY A 166 -15.43 -14.15 -17.32
CA GLY A 166 -14.48 -14.47 -18.38
C GLY A 166 -13.05 -13.94 -18.15
N ILE A 167 -12.69 -13.51 -16.95
CA ILE A 167 -11.33 -13.08 -16.63
C ILE A 167 -10.49 -14.29 -16.24
N LEU A 168 -9.34 -14.45 -16.89
CA LEU A 168 -8.40 -15.53 -16.59
C LEU A 168 -7.84 -15.41 -15.18
N THR A 169 -7.74 -16.55 -14.50
CA THR A 169 -7.10 -16.69 -13.19
C THR A 169 -6.25 -17.95 -13.19
N PRO A 170 -5.16 -18.02 -12.42
CA PRO A 170 -4.43 -19.27 -12.27
C PRO A 170 -5.36 -20.40 -11.81
N GLU A 171 -5.22 -21.60 -12.36
CA GLU A 171 -6.02 -22.75 -11.95
C GLU A 171 -5.69 -23.16 -10.51
N ASN A 172 -6.71 -23.55 -9.74
CA ASN A 172 -6.51 -24.12 -8.42
C ASN A 172 -6.30 -25.64 -8.55
N TYR A 173 -5.27 -26.15 -7.88
CA TYR A 173 -4.97 -27.57 -7.85
C TYR A 173 -5.38 -28.20 -6.51
N ASP A 174 -5.94 -29.39 -6.57
CA ASP A 174 -6.18 -30.18 -5.36
C ASP A 174 -4.85 -30.75 -4.84
N ILE A 175 -4.44 -30.27 -3.67
CA ILE A 175 -3.18 -30.63 -3.01
C ILE A 175 -3.09 -32.15 -2.76
N SER A 176 -4.24 -32.83 -2.58
CA SER A 176 -4.28 -34.28 -2.31
C SER A 176 -4.00 -35.14 -3.54
N THR A 177 -4.21 -34.58 -4.74
CA THR A 177 -4.11 -35.28 -6.03
C THR A 177 -2.99 -34.75 -6.93
N LEU A 178 -2.13 -33.85 -6.43
CA LEU A 178 -1.01 -33.31 -7.19
C LEU A 178 -0.07 -34.43 -7.67
N LYS A 179 0.04 -34.62 -9.00
CA LYS A 179 0.92 -35.60 -9.65
C LYS A 179 1.89 -34.97 -10.64
N ASN A 180 1.35 -34.23 -11.62
CA ASN A 180 2.09 -33.69 -12.76
C ASN A 180 1.89 -32.18 -12.97
N GLN A 181 1.22 -31.51 -12.04
CA GLN A 181 0.94 -30.06 -12.11
C GLN A 181 2.13 -29.25 -11.56
N PHE A 182 3.26 -29.34 -12.24
CA PHE A 182 4.48 -28.58 -11.91
C PHE A 182 4.90 -27.70 -13.09
N PRO A 183 5.44 -26.49 -12.83
CA PRO A 183 5.56 -25.85 -11.51
C PRO A 183 4.22 -25.34 -10.98
N PHE A 184 4.07 -25.26 -9.65
CA PHE A 184 2.91 -24.63 -9.01
C PHE A 184 3.30 -23.72 -7.85
N VAL A 185 2.42 -22.75 -7.54
CA VAL A 185 2.56 -21.82 -6.41
C VAL A 185 1.73 -22.32 -5.24
N TYR A 186 2.35 -22.41 -4.06
CA TYR A 186 1.71 -22.76 -2.79
C TYR A 186 1.71 -21.57 -1.85
N LYS A 187 0.51 -21.11 -1.44
CA LYS A 187 0.34 -19.86 -0.68
C LYS A 187 -0.84 -19.93 0.29
N PRO A 188 -0.88 -19.09 1.35
CA PRO A 188 -2.07 -18.93 2.18
C PRO A 188 -3.26 -18.42 1.33
N SER A 189 -4.48 -18.93 1.61
CA SER A 189 -5.72 -18.45 0.96
C SER A 189 -6.03 -17.00 1.34
N GLN A 190 -5.63 -16.60 2.55
CA GLN A 190 -5.76 -15.25 3.08
C GLN A 190 -4.38 -14.69 3.46
N GLY A 191 -4.23 -13.37 3.48
CA GLY A 191 -2.98 -12.70 3.83
C GLY A 191 -2.45 -11.83 2.70
N SER A 192 -1.43 -11.03 3.01
CA SER A 192 -0.80 -10.06 2.11
C SER A 192 0.71 -10.05 2.30
N GLY A 193 1.43 -9.27 1.47
CA GLY A 193 2.88 -9.07 1.63
C GLY A 193 3.73 -10.27 1.23
N LYS A 194 3.17 -11.25 0.51
CA LYS A 194 3.88 -12.43 -0.01
C LYS A 194 4.49 -13.35 1.06
N GLU A 195 4.03 -13.26 2.31
CA GLU A 195 4.50 -14.11 3.39
C GLU A 195 4.18 -15.59 3.11
N GLY A 196 5.17 -16.47 3.26
CA GLY A 196 5.02 -17.92 3.14
C GLY A 196 4.82 -18.46 1.72
N ILE A 197 4.73 -17.63 0.67
CA ILE A 197 4.60 -18.11 -0.70
C ILE A 197 5.79 -18.99 -1.09
N ARG A 198 5.50 -20.10 -1.74
CA ARG A 198 6.49 -21.04 -2.26
C ARG A 198 6.13 -21.46 -3.68
N THR A 199 7.14 -21.81 -4.46
CA THR A 199 6.96 -22.49 -5.75
C THR A 199 7.63 -23.84 -5.67
N PHE A 200 6.97 -24.84 -6.21
CA PHE A 200 7.50 -26.19 -6.35
C PHE A 200 7.63 -26.51 -7.82
N HIS A 201 8.84 -26.90 -8.24
CA HIS A 201 9.16 -27.11 -9.65
C HIS A 201 9.05 -28.57 -10.05
N ASP A 202 9.16 -29.49 -9.09
CA ASP A 202 9.06 -30.91 -9.35
C ASP A 202 8.47 -31.69 -8.13
N PRO A 203 8.08 -32.97 -8.34
CA PRO A 203 7.52 -33.79 -7.27
C PRO A 203 8.45 -34.01 -6.08
N LYS A 204 9.79 -34.04 -6.28
CA LYS A 204 10.76 -34.31 -5.22
C LYS A 204 10.83 -33.16 -4.23
N GLU A 205 10.82 -31.92 -4.73
CA GLU A 205 10.75 -30.72 -3.89
C GLU A 205 9.48 -30.73 -3.02
N TRP A 206 8.34 -31.04 -3.63
CA TRP A 206 7.05 -31.12 -2.93
C TRP A 206 7.03 -32.18 -1.83
N GLU A 207 7.47 -33.41 -2.15
CA GLU A 207 7.55 -34.50 -1.17
C GLU A 207 8.50 -34.19 -0.02
N SER A 208 9.66 -33.58 -0.32
CA SER A 208 10.62 -33.15 0.70
C SER A 208 9.99 -32.13 1.66
N PHE A 209 9.26 -31.16 1.12
CA PHE A 209 8.53 -30.17 1.91
C PHE A 209 7.45 -30.83 2.79
N LEU A 210 6.67 -31.78 2.28
CA LEU A 210 5.66 -32.49 3.06
C LEU A 210 6.28 -33.30 4.22
N LYS A 211 7.42 -33.97 3.95
CA LYS A 211 8.17 -34.71 4.99
C LYS A 211 8.65 -33.77 6.09
N SER A 212 9.16 -32.59 5.74
CA SER A 212 9.61 -31.57 6.68
C SER A 212 8.45 -31.02 7.54
N LYS A 213 7.29 -30.73 6.94
CA LYS A 213 6.08 -30.31 7.67
C LYS A 213 5.62 -31.36 8.70
N LYS A 214 5.60 -32.64 8.33
CA LYS A 214 5.23 -33.75 9.24
C LYS A 214 6.18 -33.85 10.43
N LYS A 215 7.49 -33.65 10.23
CA LYS A 215 8.49 -33.66 11.28
C LYS A 215 8.31 -32.51 12.28
N ASN A 216 8.08 -31.32 11.77
CA ASN A 216 7.88 -30.12 12.59
C ASN A 216 6.54 -30.09 13.35
N SER A 217 5.50 -30.74 12.82
CA SER A 217 4.21 -30.85 13.52
C SER A 217 4.27 -31.77 14.71
N ARG A 218 5.13 -32.80 14.68
CA ARG A 218 5.35 -33.72 15.82
C ARG A 218 6.14 -33.11 16.99
N SER A 219 6.94 -32.07 16.72
CA SER A 219 7.73 -31.37 17.74
C SER A 219 6.99 -30.23 18.44
N ARG A 220 5.83 -29.81 17.95
CA ARG A 220 5.00 -28.73 18.52
C ARG A 220 3.75 -29.27 19.23
N VAL A 221 3.93 -30.15 20.19
CA VAL A 221 2.88 -30.49 21.16
C VAL A 221 2.86 -29.42 22.24
N SER A 222 2.21 -28.31 21.98
CA SER A 222 1.56 -27.47 23.00
C SER A 222 1.11 -26.12 22.42
N LYS A 223 -0.12 -26.08 21.94
CA LYS A 223 -1.10 -25.00 22.07
C LYS A 223 -2.32 -25.45 21.28
N LYS A 224 -3.46 -25.67 21.96
CA LYS A 224 -4.75 -25.92 21.32
C LYS A 224 -5.02 -24.75 20.36
N LYS A 225 -4.78 -24.95 19.05
CA LYS A 225 -5.31 -24.07 18.01
C LYS A 225 -6.82 -24.31 17.97
N THR A 226 -7.60 -23.25 18.09
CA THR A 226 -9.03 -23.27 17.82
C THR A 226 -9.25 -23.52 16.33
N ASN A 227 -10.41 -24.04 15.93
CA ASN A 227 -10.72 -24.29 14.51
C ASN A 227 -10.67 -23.00 13.62
N ALA A 228 -10.69 -21.82 14.25
CA ALA A 228 -10.53 -20.52 13.59
C ALA A 228 -9.07 -20.19 13.20
N ASP A 229 -8.08 -20.94 13.71
CA ASP A 229 -6.65 -20.69 13.50
C ASP A 229 -6.02 -21.61 12.44
N LYS A 230 -6.80 -22.40 11.70
CA LYS A 230 -6.28 -23.20 10.59
C LYS A 230 -6.15 -22.28 9.37
N GLU A 231 -4.94 -21.82 9.14
CA GLU A 231 -4.54 -21.19 7.89
C GLU A 231 -4.80 -22.19 6.75
N GLU A 232 -5.73 -21.85 5.86
CA GLU A 232 -6.00 -22.63 4.66
C GLU A 232 -4.96 -22.28 3.60
N TRP A 233 -4.37 -23.29 2.98
CA TRP A 233 -3.34 -23.14 1.97
C TRP A 233 -3.89 -23.63 0.62
N ILE A 234 -3.58 -22.91 -0.45
CA ILE A 234 -3.99 -23.22 -1.80
C ILE A 234 -2.77 -23.51 -2.68
N ALA A 235 -2.92 -24.44 -3.61
CA ALA A 235 -1.98 -24.68 -4.68
C ALA A 235 -2.57 -24.13 -5.99
N GLU A 236 -1.79 -23.34 -6.72
CA GLU A 236 -2.21 -22.69 -7.94
C GLU A 236 -1.21 -22.92 -9.06
N GLU A 237 -1.71 -22.89 -10.28
CA GLU A 237 -0.91 -22.85 -11.49
C GLU A 237 0.15 -21.74 -11.42
N TYR A 238 1.38 -22.05 -11.81
CA TYR A 238 2.42 -21.04 -11.99
C TYR A 238 2.28 -20.40 -13.37
N ILE A 239 1.91 -19.13 -13.41
CA ILE A 239 1.84 -18.37 -14.66
C ILE A 239 3.22 -17.75 -14.93
N PRO A 240 3.94 -18.11 -16.01
CA PRO A 240 5.18 -17.43 -16.40
C PRO A 240 4.90 -15.97 -16.83
N GLY A 241 5.94 -15.13 -16.95
CA GLY A 241 5.81 -13.76 -17.43
C GLY A 241 6.06 -12.70 -16.36
N PHE A 242 5.44 -11.53 -16.52
CA PHE A 242 5.67 -10.37 -15.65
C PHE A 242 4.40 -9.93 -14.92
N GLU A 243 4.58 -9.21 -13.82
CA GLU A 243 3.47 -8.67 -13.03
C GLU A 243 3.23 -7.19 -13.34
N ILE A 244 1.97 -6.78 -13.21
CA ILE A 244 1.56 -5.36 -13.23
C ILE A 244 0.66 -5.07 -12.04
N THR A 245 0.68 -3.82 -11.61
CA THR A 245 -0.27 -3.29 -10.63
C THR A 245 -1.05 -2.13 -11.24
N VAL A 246 -2.37 -2.23 -11.19
CA VAL A 246 -3.28 -1.16 -11.59
C VAL A 246 -3.84 -0.48 -10.35
N CYS A 247 -3.66 0.83 -10.25
CA CYS A 247 -4.24 1.65 -9.19
C CYS A 247 -5.30 2.58 -9.77
N GLY A 248 -6.37 2.82 -9.01
CA GLY A 248 -7.42 3.76 -9.41
C GLY A 248 -8.41 4.02 -8.29
N LEU A 249 -9.48 4.71 -8.65
CA LEU A 249 -10.63 4.98 -7.80
C LEU A 249 -11.91 4.59 -8.54
N ILE A 250 -12.93 4.20 -7.79
CA ILE A 250 -14.27 3.94 -8.33
C ILE A 250 -15.22 4.95 -7.70
N GLN A 251 -15.92 5.72 -8.52
CA GLN A 251 -16.95 6.65 -8.06
C GLN A 251 -18.23 6.47 -8.87
N ASN A 252 -19.33 6.21 -8.19
CA ASN A 252 -20.65 6.00 -8.81
C ASN A 252 -20.59 4.97 -9.94
N GLY A 253 -19.94 3.82 -9.72
CA GLY A 253 -19.75 2.73 -10.68
C GLY A 253 -18.74 3.01 -11.80
N LYS A 254 -18.17 4.21 -11.88
CA LYS A 254 -17.17 4.56 -12.89
C LYS A 254 -15.76 4.37 -12.35
N PHE A 255 -14.94 3.63 -13.10
CA PHE A 255 -13.52 3.44 -12.79
C PHE A 255 -12.67 4.61 -13.33
N PHE A 256 -11.85 5.18 -12.47
CA PHE A 256 -10.88 6.24 -12.75
C PHE A 256 -9.48 5.67 -12.57
N PRO A 257 -8.80 5.21 -13.64
CA PRO A 257 -7.45 4.69 -13.55
C PRO A 257 -6.47 5.79 -13.16
N ALA A 258 -5.60 5.49 -12.20
CA ALA A 258 -4.53 6.37 -11.75
C ALA A 258 -3.16 5.97 -12.29
N SER A 259 -2.88 4.66 -12.36
CA SER A 259 -1.65 4.13 -12.98
C SER A 259 -1.79 2.67 -13.36
N ILE A 260 -1.01 2.26 -14.36
CA ILE A 260 -0.63 0.87 -14.63
C ILE A 260 0.90 0.86 -14.50
N SER A 261 1.45 0.14 -13.53
CA SER A 261 2.90 0.03 -13.32
C SER A 261 3.39 -1.37 -13.62
N HIS A 262 4.57 -1.49 -14.25
CA HIS A 262 5.32 -2.73 -14.20
C HIS A 262 5.68 -3.04 -12.76
N LYS A 263 5.55 -4.31 -12.37
CA LYS A 263 5.91 -4.80 -11.04
C LYS A 263 6.96 -5.88 -11.19
N ASP A 264 8.17 -5.58 -10.74
CA ASP A 264 9.27 -6.54 -10.77
C ASP A 264 9.40 -7.22 -9.41
N VAL A 265 9.71 -8.51 -9.47
CA VAL A 265 9.88 -9.36 -8.29
C VAL A 265 11.19 -10.13 -8.37
N THR A 266 11.67 -10.64 -7.23
CA THR A 266 12.82 -11.55 -7.20
C THR A 266 12.57 -12.81 -8.03
N LYS A 267 13.64 -13.43 -8.53
CA LYS A 267 13.56 -14.70 -9.29
C LYS A 267 13.26 -15.92 -8.42
N TYR A 268 13.35 -15.77 -7.10
CA TYR A 268 13.10 -16.81 -6.10
C TYR A 268 11.82 -16.48 -5.29
N ALA A 269 11.16 -17.51 -4.79
CA ALA A 269 10.04 -17.36 -3.88
C ALA A 269 10.50 -16.73 -2.53
N PRO A 270 9.67 -15.89 -1.91
CA PRO A 270 8.25 -15.63 -2.21
C PRO A 270 7.99 -14.55 -3.26
N TYR A 271 8.90 -14.29 -4.18
CA TYR A 271 8.78 -13.27 -5.24
C TYR A 271 8.64 -11.86 -4.66
N LEU A 272 9.64 -11.48 -3.83
CA LEU A 272 9.69 -10.16 -3.20
C LEU A 272 9.61 -9.05 -4.23
N GLU A 273 8.78 -8.06 -3.99
CA GLU A 273 8.68 -6.90 -4.86
C GLU A 273 9.95 -6.07 -4.78
N ILE A 274 10.59 -5.86 -5.94
CA ILE A 274 11.85 -5.11 -6.06
C ILE A 274 11.70 -3.82 -6.84
N ALA A 275 10.68 -3.67 -7.68
CA ALA A 275 10.40 -2.41 -8.33
C ALA A 275 8.93 -2.27 -8.77
N HIS A 276 8.48 -1.01 -8.80
CA HIS A 276 7.33 -0.54 -9.57
C HIS A 276 7.78 0.59 -10.48
N THR A 277 7.54 0.46 -11.79
CA THR A 277 8.02 1.44 -12.76
C THR A 277 6.93 1.95 -13.69
N LEU A 278 7.06 3.21 -14.11
CA LEU A 278 6.21 3.92 -15.09
C LEU A 278 7.08 4.48 -16.21
N PRO A 279 6.49 4.64 -17.42
CA PRO A 279 5.15 4.22 -17.83
C PRO A 279 5.07 2.72 -18.08
N PHE A 280 3.82 2.21 -18.18
CA PHE A 280 3.57 0.90 -18.74
C PHE A 280 3.73 0.95 -20.27
N LEU A 281 4.66 0.16 -20.82
CA LEU A 281 5.10 0.26 -22.22
C LEU A 281 4.34 -0.63 -23.21
N ARG A 282 3.56 -1.64 -22.72
CA ARG A 282 2.77 -2.53 -23.57
C ARG A 282 1.41 -1.88 -23.86
N CYS A 283 1.43 -0.83 -24.68
CA CYS A 283 0.27 0.00 -24.96
C CYS A 283 -0.91 -0.78 -25.55
N GLU A 284 -0.62 -1.85 -26.29
CA GLU A 284 -1.62 -2.75 -26.90
C GLU A 284 -2.47 -3.47 -25.87
N LEU A 285 -1.98 -3.69 -24.65
CA LEU A 285 -2.69 -4.37 -23.57
C LEU A 285 -3.52 -3.44 -22.68
N ILE A 286 -3.29 -2.12 -22.75
CA ILE A 286 -3.95 -1.14 -21.86
C ILE A 286 -5.48 -1.24 -21.95
N GLY A 287 -6.01 -1.36 -23.15
CA GLY A 287 -7.46 -1.46 -23.39
C GLY A 287 -8.09 -2.61 -22.65
N GLU A 288 -7.52 -3.80 -22.79
CA GLU A 288 -7.98 -5.04 -22.14
C GLU A 288 -7.81 -4.98 -20.62
N ILE A 289 -6.66 -4.51 -20.14
CA ILE A 289 -6.40 -4.33 -18.69
C ILE A 289 -7.49 -3.44 -18.06
N LEU A 290 -7.80 -2.29 -18.68
CA LEU A 290 -8.80 -1.37 -18.15
C LEU A 290 -10.22 -1.93 -18.25
N LEU A 291 -10.52 -2.73 -19.28
CA LEU A 291 -11.79 -3.44 -19.41
C LEU A 291 -11.95 -4.46 -18.29
N ASN A 292 -10.92 -5.28 -18.04
CA ASN A 292 -10.88 -6.23 -16.92
C ASN A 292 -11.06 -5.54 -15.56
N CYS A 293 -10.41 -4.41 -15.32
CA CYS A 293 -10.60 -3.65 -14.08
C CYS A 293 -12.04 -3.16 -13.89
N ARG A 294 -12.69 -2.67 -14.96
CA ARG A 294 -14.10 -2.25 -14.90
C ARG A 294 -15.04 -3.42 -14.63
N ALA A 295 -14.82 -4.54 -15.32
CA ALA A 295 -15.61 -5.76 -15.15
C ALA A 295 -15.46 -6.31 -13.72
N LEU A 296 -14.23 -6.36 -13.19
CA LEU A 296 -13.94 -6.76 -11.81
C LEU A 296 -14.64 -5.85 -10.80
N ALA A 297 -14.53 -4.52 -10.98
CA ALA A 297 -15.18 -3.57 -10.08
C ALA A 297 -16.70 -3.81 -10.00
N ALA A 298 -17.34 -4.05 -11.15
CA ALA A 298 -18.77 -4.33 -11.20
C ALA A 298 -19.10 -5.69 -10.55
N ALA A 299 -18.38 -6.76 -10.89
CA ALA A 299 -18.64 -8.12 -10.41
C ALA A 299 -18.37 -8.27 -8.90
N THR A 300 -17.36 -7.58 -8.36
CA THR A 300 -17.05 -7.55 -6.93
C THR A 300 -17.83 -6.48 -6.16
N LYS A 301 -18.73 -5.76 -6.83
CA LYS A 301 -19.55 -4.67 -6.26
C LYS A 301 -18.74 -3.55 -5.63
N MET A 302 -17.53 -3.31 -6.12
CA MET A 302 -16.73 -2.16 -5.69
C MET A 302 -17.37 -0.87 -6.17
N ASN A 303 -17.65 0.02 -5.25
CA ASN A 303 -18.14 1.37 -5.54
C ASN A 303 -17.70 2.35 -4.46
N ASP A 304 -17.50 3.61 -4.84
CA ASP A 304 -17.08 4.70 -3.96
C ASP A 304 -15.88 4.33 -3.07
N CYS A 305 -14.85 3.74 -3.69
CA CYS A 305 -13.69 3.22 -2.98
C CYS A 305 -12.39 3.31 -3.80
N PRO A 306 -11.23 3.18 -3.16
CA PRO A 306 -9.99 2.92 -3.88
C PRO A 306 -10.06 1.55 -4.57
N PHE A 307 -9.23 1.37 -5.59
CA PHE A 307 -9.14 0.16 -6.38
C PHE A 307 -7.67 -0.18 -6.66
N VAL A 308 -7.30 -1.41 -6.36
CA VAL A 308 -6.05 -2.02 -6.80
C VAL A 308 -6.34 -3.37 -7.41
N ALA A 309 -5.73 -3.65 -8.56
CA ALA A 309 -5.69 -5.00 -9.12
C ALA A 309 -4.26 -5.35 -9.53
N GLU A 310 -3.88 -6.60 -9.27
CA GLU A 310 -2.62 -7.18 -9.71
C GLU A 310 -2.90 -8.25 -10.74
N PHE A 311 -2.18 -8.16 -11.85
CA PHE A 311 -2.27 -9.14 -12.93
C PHE A 311 -0.88 -9.70 -13.25
N ARG A 312 -0.88 -10.92 -13.75
CA ARG A 312 0.29 -11.53 -14.36
C ARG A 312 0.02 -11.72 -15.86
N ILE A 313 0.96 -11.30 -16.67
CA ILE A 313 0.88 -11.34 -18.13
C ILE A 313 1.87 -12.37 -18.63
N ASN A 314 1.37 -13.42 -19.27
CA ASN A 314 2.21 -14.48 -19.79
C ASN A 314 2.92 -14.08 -21.10
N PRO A 315 3.87 -14.89 -21.62
CA PRO A 315 4.57 -14.59 -22.88
C PRO A 315 3.66 -14.47 -24.11
N GLN A 316 2.46 -15.07 -24.06
CA GLN A 316 1.44 -14.99 -25.11
C GLN A 316 0.62 -13.69 -25.04
N GLY A 317 0.77 -12.92 -23.97
CA GLY A 317 0.04 -11.68 -23.75
C GLY A 317 -1.29 -11.87 -23.01
N GLU A 318 -1.60 -13.08 -22.53
CA GLU A 318 -2.80 -13.37 -21.76
C GLU A 318 -2.68 -12.79 -20.35
N ILE A 319 -3.78 -12.18 -19.86
CA ILE A 319 -3.82 -11.38 -18.63
C ILE A 319 -4.53 -12.16 -17.52
N TYR A 320 -3.79 -12.66 -16.55
CA TYR A 320 -4.29 -13.45 -15.43
C TYR A 320 -4.45 -12.58 -14.17
N LEU A 321 -5.64 -12.56 -13.59
CA LEU A 321 -5.88 -11.88 -12.31
C LEU A 321 -5.19 -12.63 -11.17
N ILE A 322 -4.41 -11.90 -10.37
CA ILE A 322 -3.78 -12.40 -9.13
C ILE A 322 -4.55 -11.92 -7.91
N GLU A 323 -4.90 -10.64 -7.86
CA GLU A 323 -5.62 -10.01 -6.76
C GLU A 323 -6.40 -8.78 -7.24
N ALA A 324 -7.53 -8.50 -6.60
CA ALA A 324 -8.23 -7.22 -6.72
C ALA A 324 -8.86 -6.85 -5.38
N VAL A 325 -8.61 -5.63 -4.91
CA VAL A 325 -9.02 -5.18 -3.56
C VAL A 325 -9.49 -3.72 -3.58
N PRO A 326 -10.48 -3.36 -2.72
CA PRO A 326 -10.92 -1.97 -2.54
C PRO A 326 -9.98 -1.21 -1.59
N GLU A 327 -8.70 -1.18 -1.93
CA GLU A 327 -7.63 -0.65 -1.09
C GLU A 327 -6.78 0.38 -1.84
N VAL A 328 -6.05 1.18 -1.08
CA VAL A 328 -5.07 2.13 -1.64
C VAL A 328 -3.82 1.37 -2.08
N GLY A 329 -3.33 1.64 -3.27
CA GLY A 329 -2.09 1.06 -3.76
C GLY A 329 -0.94 1.23 -2.78
N GLY A 330 -0.32 0.11 -2.41
CA GLY A 330 0.82 0.03 -1.51
C GLY A 330 2.10 0.60 -2.11
N GLU A 331 3.21 0.29 -1.48
CA GLU A 331 4.55 0.41 -2.05
C GLU A 331 4.90 1.80 -2.58
N PHE A 332 4.40 2.87 -1.93
CA PHE A 332 4.57 4.27 -2.32
C PHE A 332 3.96 4.65 -3.69
N LEU A 333 3.08 3.81 -4.26
CA LEU A 333 2.42 4.11 -5.53
C LEU A 333 1.53 5.35 -5.42
N ALA A 334 0.56 5.30 -4.51
CA ALA A 334 -0.46 6.34 -4.35
C ALA A 334 0.08 7.64 -3.76
N ASP A 335 1.01 7.56 -2.82
CA ASP A 335 1.54 8.70 -2.08
C ASP A 335 2.75 9.36 -2.75
N THR A 336 3.47 8.62 -3.61
CA THR A 336 4.72 9.12 -4.17
C THR A 336 4.81 8.97 -5.69
N LEU A 337 4.65 7.74 -6.23
CA LEU A 337 4.91 7.52 -7.66
C LEU A 337 3.89 8.26 -8.53
N ILE A 338 2.59 8.06 -8.29
CA ILE A 338 1.51 8.68 -9.05
C ILE A 338 1.60 10.22 -9.03
N PRO A 339 1.68 10.91 -7.86
CA PRO A 339 1.71 12.36 -7.85
C PRO A 339 3.00 12.95 -8.46
N ASN A 340 4.15 12.31 -8.28
CA ASN A 340 5.40 12.82 -8.86
C ASN A 340 5.49 12.56 -10.38
N TYR A 341 4.83 11.53 -10.88
CA TYR A 341 4.82 11.21 -12.30
C TYR A 341 3.75 11.96 -13.07
N PHE A 342 2.50 11.95 -12.61
CA PHE A 342 1.36 12.54 -13.31
C PHE A 342 0.99 13.96 -12.83
N GLY A 343 1.53 14.42 -11.70
CA GLY A 343 1.20 15.72 -11.12
C GLY A 343 -0.19 15.77 -10.47
N SER A 344 -0.84 14.63 -10.24
CA SER A 344 -2.19 14.51 -9.70
C SER A 344 -2.18 13.85 -8.32
N SER A 345 -2.78 14.50 -7.31
CA SER A 345 -2.82 13.96 -5.96
C SER A 345 -3.84 12.82 -5.84
N TYR A 346 -3.36 11.60 -5.60
CA TYR A 346 -4.23 10.45 -5.37
C TYR A 346 -5.09 10.63 -4.11
N PHE A 347 -4.50 11.10 -3.03
CA PHE A 347 -5.20 11.23 -1.76
C PHE A 347 -6.20 12.37 -1.72
N GLU A 348 -5.97 13.48 -2.44
CA GLU A 348 -6.99 14.52 -2.57
C GLU A 348 -8.23 13.99 -3.31
N ASN A 349 -8.02 13.26 -4.40
CA ASN A 349 -9.12 12.61 -5.11
C ASN A 349 -9.81 11.54 -4.25
N LEU A 350 -9.07 10.77 -3.47
CA LEU A 350 -9.64 9.78 -2.54
C LEU A 350 -10.50 10.45 -1.47
N VAL A 351 -10.03 11.54 -0.84
CA VAL A 351 -10.82 12.27 0.16
C VAL A 351 -12.08 12.85 -0.49
N LYS A 352 -11.97 13.51 -1.66
CA LYS A 352 -13.13 14.01 -2.42
C LYS A 352 -14.16 12.92 -2.68
N LEU A 353 -13.70 11.76 -3.16
CA LEU A 353 -14.56 10.60 -3.39
C LEU A 353 -15.32 10.19 -2.12
N LEU A 354 -14.59 10.00 -1.02
CA LEU A 354 -15.14 9.51 0.25
C LEU A 354 -16.04 10.52 0.95
N THR A 355 -15.91 11.81 0.63
CA THR A 355 -16.78 12.89 1.13
C THR A 355 -17.89 13.28 0.15
N GLY A 356 -18.02 12.55 -0.97
CA GLY A 356 -19.08 12.76 -1.95
C GLY A 356 -18.82 13.88 -2.96
N GLU A 357 -17.63 14.47 -2.94
CA GLU A 357 -17.21 15.44 -3.94
C GLU A 357 -16.81 14.72 -5.26
N LYS A 358 -16.95 15.41 -6.38
CA LYS A 358 -16.51 14.89 -7.69
C LYS A 358 -14.98 14.80 -7.75
N ILE A 359 -14.47 13.66 -8.23
CA ILE A 359 -13.04 13.48 -8.46
C ILE A 359 -12.66 13.89 -9.89
N GLU A 360 -11.40 14.31 -10.03
CA GLU A 360 -10.83 14.64 -11.34
C GLU A 360 -10.08 13.43 -11.92
N PRO A 361 -10.07 13.26 -13.25
CA PRO A 361 -9.27 12.22 -13.89
C PRO A 361 -7.78 12.37 -13.55
N PHE A 362 -7.13 11.25 -13.21
CA PHE A 362 -5.69 11.25 -12.93
C PHE A 362 -4.85 11.43 -14.20
N LEU A 363 -5.29 10.83 -15.29
CA LEU A 363 -4.54 10.77 -16.53
C LEU A 363 -5.00 11.92 -17.46
N ASN A 364 -4.09 12.83 -17.73
CA ASN A 364 -4.19 13.74 -18.83
C ASN A 364 -3.25 13.23 -19.93
N TYR A 365 -3.78 12.52 -20.91
CA TYR A 365 -3.01 11.89 -21.99
C TYR A 365 -2.14 12.87 -22.78
N SER A 366 -2.51 14.15 -22.86
CA SER A 366 -1.69 15.19 -23.50
C SER A 366 -0.49 15.64 -22.67
N LYS A 367 -0.40 15.22 -21.41
CA LYS A 367 0.64 15.62 -20.45
C LYS A 367 1.40 14.42 -19.84
N ILE A 368 1.32 13.23 -20.43
CA ILE A 368 2.09 12.08 -19.95
C ILE A 368 3.59 12.42 -20.07
N PRO A 369 4.34 12.33 -18.97
CA PRO A 369 5.77 12.63 -19.00
C PRO A 369 6.53 11.67 -19.92
N LYS A 370 7.48 12.19 -20.68
CA LYS A 370 8.39 11.39 -21.52
C LYS A 370 9.57 10.84 -20.72
N LYS A 371 9.44 10.72 -19.41
CA LYS A 371 10.48 10.23 -18.48
C LYS A 371 10.06 8.92 -17.86
N TYR A 372 11.02 8.18 -17.34
CA TYR A 372 10.76 7.06 -16.45
C TYR A 372 10.55 7.54 -15.02
N ALA A 373 9.84 6.76 -14.24
CA ALA A 373 9.76 6.91 -12.80
C ALA A 373 9.64 5.53 -12.15
N GLY A 374 10.18 5.37 -10.94
CA GLY A 374 10.09 4.09 -10.26
C GLY A 374 10.25 4.20 -8.75
N ILE A 375 9.71 3.20 -8.09
CA ILE A 375 9.99 2.86 -6.70
C ILE A 375 10.77 1.55 -6.72
N PHE A 376 11.90 1.52 -6.03
CA PHE A 376 12.80 0.37 -6.02
C PHE A 376 13.07 -0.07 -4.60
N PHE A 377 13.26 -1.38 -4.42
CA PHE A 377 13.53 -1.99 -3.11
C PHE A 377 14.77 -2.85 -3.18
N SER A 378 15.63 -2.74 -2.17
CA SER A 378 16.71 -3.68 -1.94
C SER A 378 16.16 -4.91 -1.22
N ALA A 379 16.31 -6.08 -1.82
CA ALA A 379 15.93 -7.37 -1.26
C ALA A 379 17.18 -8.16 -0.85
N PRO A 380 17.14 -8.93 0.26
CA PRO A 380 18.21 -9.84 0.62
C PRO A 380 18.28 -11.02 -0.34
N PRO A 381 19.39 -11.77 -0.39
CA PRO A 381 19.47 -13.03 -1.13
C PRO A 381 18.48 -14.07 -0.55
N GLU A 382 18.22 -15.12 -1.35
CA GLU A 382 17.34 -16.21 -0.94
C GLU A 382 17.83 -16.89 0.35
N GLY A 383 16.88 -17.28 1.21
CA GLY A 383 17.13 -18.00 2.45
C GLY A 383 17.21 -17.10 3.68
N LYS A 384 18.25 -17.28 4.48
CA LYS A 384 18.51 -16.54 5.71
C LYS A 384 19.80 -15.75 5.57
N SER A 385 19.75 -14.45 5.81
CA SER A 385 20.91 -13.58 5.70
C SER A 385 20.88 -12.50 6.78
N LYS A 386 22.03 -11.85 7.00
CA LYS A 386 22.20 -10.71 7.88
C LYS A 386 22.58 -9.50 7.06
N LEU A 387 21.91 -8.36 7.27
CA LEU A 387 22.27 -7.10 6.61
C LEU A 387 23.57 -6.54 7.22
N VAL A 388 24.62 -6.42 6.41
CA VAL A 388 25.91 -5.85 6.82
C VAL A 388 25.95 -4.36 6.55
N GLU A 389 25.56 -3.94 5.34
CA GLU A 389 25.65 -2.54 4.94
C GLU A 389 24.64 -2.19 3.86
N HIS A 390 24.13 -0.95 3.89
CA HIS A 390 23.41 -0.35 2.76
C HIS A 390 24.42 0.28 1.80
N SER A 391 24.32 -0.04 0.51
CA SER A 391 25.14 0.63 -0.50
C SER A 391 24.86 2.13 -0.55
N GLU A 392 25.85 2.92 -0.89
CA GLU A 392 25.63 4.32 -1.25
C GLU A 392 24.92 4.38 -2.62
N PHE A 393 23.82 5.13 -2.68
CA PHE A 393 23.08 5.30 -3.94
C PHE A 393 23.55 6.56 -4.67
N VAL A 394 24.22 6.38 -5.78
CA VAL A 394 24.75 7.47 -6.61
C VAL A 394 23.78 7.75 -7.76
N ILE A 395 23.37 9.03 -7.90
CA ILE A 395 22.54 9.52 -9.01
C ILE A 395 23.34 9.48 -10.31
N LYS A 396 22.71 9.05 -11.40
CA LYS A 396 23.31 9.04 -12.75
C LYS A 396 22.55 9.97 -13.69
N GLY A 397 23.28 10.83 -14.40
CA GLY A 397 22.72 11.69 -15.44
C GLY A 397 21.58 12.59 -14.94
N LYS A 398 20.40 12.47 -15.58
CA LYS A 398 19.21 13.30 -15.32
C LYS A 398 18.29 12.72 -14.21
N GLU A 399 18.72 11.70 -13.50
CA GLU A 399 17.94 11.11 -12.40
C GLU A 399 17.72 12.11 -11.26
N LYS A 400 16.59 11.96 -10.57
CA LYS A 400 16.28 12.72 -9.35
C LYS A 400 15.69 11.78 -8.29
N ILE A 401 16.28 11.76 -7.11
CA ILE A 401 15.72 11.04 -5.95
C ILE A 401 14.47 11.79 -5.46
N ILE A 402 13.36 11.08 -5.33
CA ILE A 402 12.11 11.56 -4.72
C ILE A 402 12.17 11.35 -3.22
N PHE A 403 12.57 10.14 -2.81
CA PHE A 403 12.83 9.77 -1.42
C PHE A 403 13.83 8.62 -1.37
N ASP A 404 14.44 8.44 -0.18
CA ASP A 404 15.34 7.35 0.15
C ASP A 404 15.09 6.94 1.61
N ARG A 405 14.71 5.67 1.85
CA ARG A 405 14.36 5.16 3.17
C ARG A 405 15.04 3.84 3.46
N LYS A 406 15.83 3.80 4.52
CA LYS A 406 16.34 2.57 5.11
C LYS A 406 15.19 1.92 5.91
N LEU A 407 14.83 0.68 5.57
CA LEU A 407 13.73 -0.07 6.17
C LEU A 407 14.22 -1.03 7.26
N LYS A 408 15.50 -1.38 7.21
CA LYS A 408 16.17 -2.30 8.15
C LYS A 408 17.47 -1.70 8.65
N GLN A 409 17.90 -2.15 9.84
CA GLN A 409 19.14 -1.71 10.46
C GLN A 409 20.27 -2.71 10.17
N HIS A 410 21.51 -2.26 10.28
CA HIS A 410 22.66 -3.15 10.24
C HIS A 410 22.57 -4.23 11.33
N GLY A 411 22.92 -5.45 11.01
CA GLY A 411 22.89 -6.58 11.93
C GLY A 411 21.54 -7.31 11.99
N GLU A 412 20.47 -6.79 11.40
CA GLU A 412 19.18 -7.49 11.37
C GLU A 412 19.28 -8.78 10.55
N ILE A 413 18.70 -9.86 11.11
CA ILE A 413 18.58 -11.15 10.44
C ILE A 413 17.26 -11.20 9.67
N LEU A 414 17.35 -11.54 8.41
CA LEU A 414 16.27 -11.54 7.45
C LEU A 414 16.01 -12.96 6.94
N ARG A 415 14.75 -13.34 6.78
CA ARG A 415 14.35 -14.63 6.21
C ARG A 415 13.37 -14.40 5.09
N THR A 416 13.66 -14.91 3.89
CA THR A 416 12.80 -14.70 2.71
C THR A 416 11.37 -15.18 2.91
N SER A 417 11.14 -16.16 3.79
CA SER A 417 9.79 -16.61 4.15
C SER A 417 8.89 -15.54 4.81
N GLU A 418 9.47 -14.44 5.29
CA GLU A 418 8.75 -13.32 5.91
C GLU A 418 8.19 -12.31 4.86
N GLY A 419 8.33 -12.60 3.57
CA GLY A 419 7.77 -11.81 2.48
C GLY A 419 8.38 -10.40 2.35
N ASN A 420 7.59 -9.46 1.83
CA ASN A 420 8.04 -8.08 1.55
C ASN A 420 8.56 -7.32 2.79
N ALA A 421 8.23 -7.77 4.00
CA ALA A 421 8.67 -7.13 5.24
C ALA A 421 10.20 -7.13 5.44
N ILE A 422 10.94 -8.00 4.73
CA ILE A 422 12.40 -8.10 4.85
C ILE A 422 13.18 -7.19 3.91
N ARG A 423 12.52 -6.46 3.03
CA ARG A 423 13.19 -5.48 2.16
C ARG A 423 13.94 -4.46 3.02
N THR A 424 15.17 -4.16 2.63
CA THR A 424 16.10 -3.41 3.50
C THR A 424 16.11 -1.92 3.25
N ARG A 425 15.77 -1.50 2.03
CA ARG A 425 15.74 -0.09 1.62
C ARG A 425 14.70 0.12 0.54
N SER A 426 14.08 1.28 0.49
CA SER A 426 13.26 1.73 -0.61
C SER A 426 13.69 3.10 -1.10
N ILE A 427 13.67 3.29 -2.42
CA ILE A 427 14.02 4.56 -3.06
C ILE A 427 13.02 4.88 -4.17
N GLY A 428 12.61 6.14 -4.23
CA GLY A 428 11.83 6.68 -5.36
C GLY A 428 12.74 7.49 -6.27
N VAL A 429 12.70 7.21 -7.58
CA VAL A 429 13.56 7.87 -8.56
C VAL A 429 12.73 8.32 -9.76
N LEU A 430 12.89 9.60 -10.13
CA LEU A 430 12.54 10.07 -11.48
C LEU A 430 13.74 9.81 -12.38
N GLY A 431 13.51 9.11 -13.47
CA GLY A 431 14.53 8.64 -14.39
C GLY A 431 14.82 9.62 -15.54
N PRO A 432 15.65 9.17 -16.50
CA PRO A 432 15.96 9.89 -17.70
C PRO A 432 14.75 9.98 -18.65
N ASP A 433 14.90 10.75 -19.72
CA ASP A 433 13.95 10.76 -20.83
C ASP A 433 13.92 9.39 -21.53
N GLN A 434 12.76 8.97 -22.01
CA GLN A 434 12.54 7.66 -22.64
C GLN A 434 13.39 7.46 -23.92
N ASN A 435 13.88 8.54 -24.52
CA ASN A 435 14.76 8.48 -25.68
C ASN A 435 16.23 8.25 -25.32
N ASP A 436 16.63 8.45 -24.06
CA ASP A 436 18.06 8.34 -23.65
C ASP A 436 18.49 6.90 -23.45
N GLN A 437 17.58 6.03 -22.98
CA GLN A 437 17.82 4.59 -22.77
C GLN A 437 16.50 3.83 -22.58
N THR A 438 16.55 2.49 -22.66
CA THR A 438 15.36 1.66 -22.41
C THR A 438 14.99 1.63 -20.92
N LEU A 439 13.69 1.41 -20.64
CA LEU A 439 13.21 1.23 -19.26
C LEU A 439 13.96 0.11 -18.54
N GLU A 440 14.21 -1.02 -19.23
CA GLU A 440 14.88 -2.18 -18.66
C GLU A 440 16.33 -1.85 -18.25
N ASN A 441 17.08 -1.21 -19.11
CA ASN A 441 18.48 -0.81 -18.83
C ASN A 441 18.56 0.17 -17.65
N TRP A 442 17.66 1.15 -17.61
CA TRP A 442 17.58 2.08 -16.50
C TRP A 442 17.24 1.36 -15.19
N LYS A 443 16.20 0.53 -15.20
CA LYS A 443 15.74 -0.25 -14.05
C LYS A 443 16.84 -1.11 -13.47
N GLN A 444 17.54 -1.89 -14.30
CA GLN A 444 18.66 -2.74 -13.87
C GLN A 444 19.79 -1.92 -13.27
N SER A 445 20.13 -0.77 -13.87
CA SER A 445 21.14 0.14 -13.32
C SER A 445 20.75 0.69 -11.94
N VAL A 446 19.46 1.00 -11.70
CA VAL A 446 18.99 1.46 -10.38
C VAL A 446 19.08 0.33 -9.36
N LEU A 447 18.58 -0.87 -9.69
CA LEU A 447 18.61 -2.04 -8.81
C LEU A 447 20.02 -2.41 -8.37
N GLN A 448 21.00 -2.47 -9.30
CA GLN A 448 22.40 -2.74 -8.98
C GLN A 448 23.00 -1.74 -7.98
N ARG A 449 22.66 -0.45 -8.12
CA ARG A 449 23.14 0.60 -7.18
C ARG A 449 22.45 0.55 -5.82
N LEU A 450 21.30 -0.12 -5.74
CA LEU A 450 20.51 -0.24 -4.52
C LEU A 450 20.85 -1.50 -3.71
N GLU A 451 21.59 -2.44 -4.26
CA GLU A 451 21.95 -3.69 -3.59
C GLU A 451 22.69 -3.44 -2.27
N GLY A 452 22.20 -4.09 -1.19
CA GLY A 452 22.90 -4.10 0.10
C GLY A 452 23.97 -5.19 0.15
N LYS A 453 24.87 -5.12 1.15
CA LYS A 453 25.79 -6.20 1.47
C LYS A 453 25.17 -7.12 2.52
N PHE A 454 25.25 -8.42 2.28
CA PHE A 454 24.65 -9.44 3.13
C PHE A 454 25.68 -10.53 3.46
N GLU A 455 25.53 -11.13 4.66
CA GLU A 455 26.24 -12.33 5.09
C GLU A 455 25.24 -13.49 5.23
N SER A 456 25.63 -14.68 4.80
CA SER A 456 24.85 -15.91 5.08
C SER A 456 24.88 -16.24 6.57
N VAL A 457 23.75 -16.71 7.14
CA VAL A 457 23.59 -17.01 8.60
C VAL A 457 22.99 -18.39 8.83
#